data_9e7f150a88a326a2ae02efc7c41a1496
#
_entry.id   9e7f150a88a326a2ae02efc7c41a1496
#
_cell.length_a   1.000
_cell.length_b   1.000
_cell.length_c   1.000
_cell.angle_alpha   90.00
_cell.angle_beta   90.00
_cell.angle_gamma   90.00
#
_symmetry.space_group_name_H-M   'P 1'
#
loop_
_entity.id
_entity.type
_entity.pdbx_description
1 polymer ?
#
loop_
_entity_poly.entity_id
_entity_poly.type
_entity_poly.pdbx_seq_one_letter_code
_entity_poly.pdbx_strand_id
1 'polypeptide(L)'
;NDTATTEIYTLSLHDALPISGVNEVIDYFLSHYKILRNQTERFTDSFYRSTLPPEVIEAVSANLSILKSPTVMRQYDGRLWTWEGCADNWGSCHGSCTHVWNYAQAIPHLFPSLERSLRHTEFEEGQDLKGHQVFRVNLPIRPTRHNFHSAADGQLGGIMKVYREWRISGENEFLISMYPKVKKSLDYCISTWDPRRVGSIEEPHHNTYDIEFWGPDGMHNSFYYGALSAFIRMSEFLDKDVTEYKKLLKKGRKFTETGLFNGEYFIQKIEWR
;
A
#
# COMPACT_ATOMS: atom_id res chain seq x y z
N ASN A 1 25.80 6.48 -2.55
CA ASN A 1 26.63 5.32 -2.93
C ASN A 1 25.80 4.05 -2.79
N ASP A 2 24.83 3.90 -3.70
CA ASP A 2 23.66 3.06 -3.54
C ASP A 2 23.67 1.80 -4.40
N THR A 3 24.79 1.49 -5.04
CA THR A 3 24.94 0.31 -5.89
C THR A 3 24.83 -1.02 -5.13
N ALA A 4 25.35 -1.08 -3.89
CA ALA A 4 25.32 -2.33 -3.11
C ALA A 4 23.91 -2.71 -2.65
N THR A 5 23.07 -1.73 -2.33
CA THR A 5 21.68 -1.97 -1.91
C THR A 5 20.84 -2.46 -3.11
N THR A 6 21.01 -1.84 -4.26
CA THR A 6 20.31 -2.20 -5.49
C THR A 6 20.65 -3.63 -5.94
N GLU A 7 21.93 -4.04 -5.86
CA GLU A 7 22.37 -5.39 -6.24
C GLU A 7 21.83 -6.49 -5.31
N ILE A 8 21.68 -6.22 -4.00
CA ILE A 8 21.08 -7.18 -3.05
C ILE A 8 19.61 -7.43 -3.40
N TYR A 9 18.91 -6.38 -3.85
CA TYR A 9 17.50 -6.47 -4.21
C TYR A 9 17.26 -7.16 -5.56
N THR A 10 18.10 -6.93 -6.54
CA THR A 10 17.90 -7.44 -7.90
C THR A 10 18.10 -8.95 -7.98
N LEU A 11 19.08 -9.50 -7.29
CA LEU A 11 19.45 -10.92 -7.39
C LEU A 11 18.47 -11.89 -6.70
N SER A 12 17.80 -11.47 -5.61
CA SER A 12 16.86 -12.36 -4.93
C SER A 12 15.45 -12.40 -5.52
N LEU A 13 15.12 -11.46 -6.40
CA LEU A 13 13.76 -11.23 -6.88
C LEU A 13 13.55 -11.58 -8.35
N HIS A 14 14.61 -11.53 -9.18
CA HIS A 14 14.50 -11.83 -10.60
C HIS A 14 14.57 -13.32 -10.94
N ASP A 15 15.11 -14.15 -10.06
CA ASP A 15 15.23 -15.59 -10.27
C ASP A 15 14.09 -16.41 -9.66
N ALA A 16 12.88 -15.85 -9.57
CA ALA A 16 11.69 -16.67 -9.40
C ALA A 16 11.42 -17.41 -10.72
N LEU A 17 12.24 -18.38 -11.02
CA LEU A 17 11.95 -19.36 -12.06
C LEU A 17 10.57 -19.97 -11.74
N PRO A 18 9.76 -20.27 -12.75
CA PRO A 18 8.53 -21.01 -12.54
C PRO A 18 8.89 -22.38 -11.96
N ILE A 19 8.77 -22.48 -10.63
CA ILE A 19 9.08 -23.70 -9.89
C ILE A 19 7.86 -24.61 -10.00
N SER A 20 8.01 -25.72 -10.68
CA SER A 20 6.91 -26.64 -10.95
C SER A 20 6.63 -27.65 -9.82
N GLY A 21 7.54 -27.74 -8.84
CA GLY A 21 7.38 -28.67 -7.73
C GLY A 21 8.48 -28.60 -6.68
N VAL A 22 8.27 -29.32 -5.58
CA VAL A 22 9.17 -29.31 -4.40
C VAL A 22 10.60 -29.74 -4.76
N ASN A 23 10.76 -30.72 -5.63
CA ASN A 23 12.10 -31.21 -6.01
C ASN A 23 12.91 -30.10 -6.70
N GLU A 24 12.29 -29.33 -7.55
CA GLU A 24 12.95 -28.21 -8.23
C GLU A 24 13.36 -27.09 -7.25
N VAL A 25 12.56 -26.85 -6.21
CA VAL A 25 12.93 -25.94 -5.11
C VAL A 25 14.18 -26.45 -4.38
N ILE A 26 14.21 -27.76 -4.11
CA ILE A 26 15.36 -28.41 -3.41
C ILE A 26 16.61 -28.30 -4.27
N ASP A 27 16.52 -28.65 -5.55
CA ASP A 27 17.65 -28.60 -6.48
C ASP A 27 18.19 -27.19 -6.65
N TYR A 28 17.29 -26.21 -6.78
CA TYR A 28 17.66 -24.78 -6.80
C TYR A 28 18.38 -24.37 -5.52
N PHE A 29 17.80 -24.69 -4.35
CA PHE A 29 18.41 -24.35 -3.06
C PHE A 29 19.79 -24.98 -2.91
N LEU A 30 19.94 -26.27 -3.21
CA LEU A 30 21.22 -26.98 -3.07
C LEU A 30 22.29 -26.39 -4.00
N SER A 31 21.93 -26.12 -5.25
CA SER A 31 22.85 -25.56 -6.24
C SER A 31 23.27 -24.11 -5.94
N HIS A 32 22.40 -23.31 -5.28
CA HIS A 32 22.65 -21.91 -4.98
C HIS A 32 22.92 -21.63 -3.51
N TYR A 33 23.01 -22.65 -2.66
CA TYR A 33 23.12 -22.50 -1.19
C TYR A 33 24.18 -21.49 -0.75
N LYS A 34 25.38 -21.54 -1.32
CA LYS A 34 26.48 -20.64 -0.93
C LYS A 34 26.16 -19.16 -1.26
N ILE A 35 25.53 -18.94 -2.40
CA ILE A 35 25.15 -17.59 -2.84
C ILE A 35 24.02 -17.06 -1.94
N LEU A 36 22.97 -17.85 -1.74
CA LEU A 36 21.81 -17.49 -0.91
C LEU A 36 22.24 -17.22 0.53
N ARG A 37 23.12 -18.06 1.09
CA ARG A 37 23.68 -17.86 2.44
C ARG A 37 24.47 -16.56 2.52
N ASN A 38 25.38 -16.31 1.59
CA ASN A 38 26.18 -15.08 1.56
C ASN A 38 25.32 -13.82 1.47
N GLN A 39 24.29 -13.85 0.62
CA GLN A 39 23.34 -12.73 0.50
C GLN A 39 22.59 -12.49 1.81
N THR A 40 22.13 -13.54 2.47
CA THR A 40 21.44 -13.45 3.77
C THR A 40 22.38 -12.89 4.85
N GLU A 41 23.61 -13.38 4.92
CA GLU A 41 24.61 -12.88 5.88
C GLU A 41 24.95 -11.41 5.63
N ARG A 42 25.15 -11.02 4.37
CA ARG A 42 25.40 -9.61 3.99
C ARG A 42 24.23 -8.69 4.36
N PHE A 43 22.99 -9.12 4.10
CA PHE A 43 21.81 -8.35 4.49
C PHE A 43 21.75 -8.19 6.02
N THR A 44 21.89 -9.29 6.77
CA THR A 44 21.86 -9.30 8.24
C THR A 44 22.92 -8.38 8.82
N ASP A 45 24.16 -8.52 8.34
CA ASP A 45 25.27 -7.69 8.80
C ASP A 45 25.04 -6.21 8.51
N SER A 46 24.59 -5.86 7.30
CA SER A 46 24.31 -4.48 6.91
C SER A 46 23.19 -3.87 7.75
N PHE A 47 22.14 -4.64 8.00
CA PHE A 47 20.98 -4.21 8.77
C PHE A 47 21.36 -3.94 10.25
N TYR A 48 21.99 -4.91 10.92
CA TYR A 48 22.32 -4.79 12.35
C TYR A 48 23.55 -3.91 12.63
N ARG A 49 24.40 -3.62 11.64
CA ARG A 49 25.48 -2.63 11.74
C ARG A 49 25.03 -1.21 11.38
N SER A 50 23.75 -1.01 11.16
CA SER A 50 23.21 0.33 10.93
C SER A 50 23.55 1.27 12.09
N THR A 51 23.74 2.55 11.77
CA THR A 51 23.97 3.62 12.75
C THR A 51 22.68 4.20 13.34
N LEU A 52 21.52 3.62 12.97
CA LEU A 52 20.24 3.97 13.57
C LEU A 52 20.17 3.59 15.04
N PRO A 53 19.35 4.26 15.86
CA PRO A 53 19.12 3.85 17.25
C PRO A 53 18.68 2.39 17.36
N PRO A 54 19.13 1.65 18.38
CA PRO A 54 18.76 0.25 18.58
C PRO A 54 17.26 -0.01 18.58
N GLU A 55 16.48 0.90 19.14
CA GLU A 55 15.01 0.83 19.21
C GLU A 55 14.37 0.86 17.81
N VAL A 56 14.97 1.61 16.89
CA VAL A 56 14.52 1.64 15.48
C VAL A 56 14.85 0.32 14.79
N ILE A 57 16.07 -0.21 15.00
CA ILE A 57 16.47 -1.50 14.43
C ILE A 57 15.57 -2.62 14.96
N GLU A 58 15.26 -2.63 16.26
CA GLU A 58 14.36 -3.60 16.87
C GLU A 58 12.95 -3.52 16.27
N ALA A 59 12.36 -2.32 16.21
CA ALA A 59 11.04 -2.11 15.65
C ALA A 59 10.93 -2.55 14.18
N VAL A 60 11.94 -2.26 13.37
CA VAL A 60 11.97 -2.67 11.96
C VAL A 60 12.18 -4.18 11.84
N SER A 61 13.08 -4.78 12.60
CA SER A 61 13.34 -6.23 12.55
C SER A 61 12.12 -7.06 12.97
N ALA A 62 11.38 -6.61 13.97
CA ALA A 62 10.13 -7.26 14.39
C ALA A 62 9.10 -7.32 13.24
N ASN A 63 9.01 -6.26 12.44
CA ASN A 63 8.11 -6.21 11.28
C ASN A 63 8.60 -7.05 10.08
N LEU A 64 9.91 -7.30 9.97
CA LEU A 64 10.46 -8.10 8.88
C LEU A 64 10.18 -9.59 9.00
N SER A 65 9.95 -10.10 10.21
CA SER A 65 9.68 -11.51 10.46
C SER A 65 8.46 -12.03 9.69
N ILE A 66 7.49 -11.17 9.39
CA ILE A 66 6.29 -11.53 8.62
C ILE A 66 6.64 -12.05 7.21
N LEU A 67 7.71 -11.56 6.58
CA LEU A 67 8.15 -11.99 5.26
C LEU A 67 8.68 -13.44 5.23
N LYS A 68 8.95 -14.03 6.41
CA LYS A 68 9.40 -15.42 6.59
C LYS A 68 8.30 -16.33 7.15
N SER A 69 7.08 -15.80 7.28
CA SER A 69 5.93 -16.53 7.80
C SER A 69 5.04 -17.03 6.67
N PRO A 70 4.15 -18.01 6.93
CA PRO A 70 3.10 -18.43 5.99
C PRO A 70 2.11 -17.34 5.61
N THR A 71 2.12 -16.21 6.31
CA THR A 71 1.28 -15.04 6.01
C THR A 71 1.61 -14.41 4.65
N VAL A 72 2.83 -14.59 4.17
CA VAL A 72 3.31 -13.98 2.94
C VAL A 72 3.67 -15.04 1.92
N MET A 73 3.11 -14.93 0.73
CA MET A 73 3.38 -15.83 -0.37
C MET A 73 3.91 -15.04 -1.56
N ARG A 74 4.88 -15.63 -2.26
CA ARG A 74 5.34 -15.12 -3.52
C ARG A 74 4.83 -16.00 -4.64
N GLN A 75 4.14 -15.39 -5.62
CA GLN A 75 3.62 -16.12 -6.77
C GLN A 75 4.76 -16.51 -7.73
N TYR A 76 4.52 -17.49 -8.59
CA TYR A 76 5.51 -17.93 -9.58
C TYR A 76 5.98 -16.81 -10.53
N ASP A 77 5.13 -15.79 -10.74
CA ASP A 77 5.44 -14.59 -11.53
C ASP A 77 6.14 -13.49 -10.74
N GLY A 78 6.51 -13.77 -9.49
CA GLY A 78 7.22 -12.87 -8.60
C GLY A 78 6.34 -11.89 -7.81
N ARG A 79 5.04 -11.83 -8.07
CA ARG A 79 4.14 -10.94 -7.32
C ARG A 79 3.97 -11.40 -5.87
N LEU A 80 4.00 -10.44 -4.95
CA LEU A 80 3.69 -10.68 -3.55
C LEU A 80 2.17 -10.83 -3.37
N TRP A 81 1.77 -11.77 -2.53
CA TRP A 81 0.39 -11.97 -2.13
C TRP A 81 0.34 -12.35 -0.66
N THR A 82 -0.56 -11.76 0.10
CA THR A 82 -0.46 -11.79 1.55
C THR A 82 -1.81 -12.05 2.23
N TRP A 83 -1.72 -12.61 3.45
CA TRP A 83 -2.80 -12.72 4.41
C TRP A 83 -2.66 -11.61 5.46
N GLU A 84 -3.67 -11.39 6.28
CA GLU A 84 -3.53 -10.60 7.51
C GLU A 84 -2.86 -11.42 8.62
N GLY A 85 -3.10 -12.73 8.63
CA GLY A 85 -2.50 -13.67 9.53
C GLY A 85 -2.78 -15.11 9.12
N CYS A 86 -2.12 -16.06 9.76
CA CYS A 86 -2.30 -17.49 9.52
C CYS A 86 -2.45 -18.25 10.83
N ALA A 87 -3.39 -19.21 10.83
CA ALA A 87 -3.46 -20.31 11.78
C ALA A 87 -2.81 -21.54 11.16
N ASP A 88 -2.85 -22.70 11.84
CA ASP A 88 -2.18 -23.92 11.41
C ASP A 88 -2.62 -24.40 10.02
N ASN A 89 -3.89 -24.25 9.69
CA ASN A 89 -4.49 -24.79 8.47
C ASN A 89 -5.41 -23.82 7.72
N TRP A 90 -5.44 -22.56 8.09
CA TRP A 90 -6.21 -21.52 7.40
C TRP A 90 -5.55 -20.16 7.56
N GLY A 91 -5.87 -19.23 6.66
CA GLY A 91 -5.42 -17.86 6.74
C GLY A 91 -6.56 -16.88 6.91
N SER A 92 -6.33 -15.82 7.66
CA SER A 92 -7.27 -14.73 7.90
C SER A 92 -7.12 -13.65 6.84
N CYS A 93 -8.24 -13.17 6.29
CA CYS A 93 -8.31 -12.01 5.41
C CYS A 93 -7.24 -12.04 4.30
N HIS A 94 -7.45 -12.93 3.35
CA HIS A 94 -6.56 -13.14 2.19
C HIS A 94 -6.49 -11.91 1.26
N GLY A 95 -5.55 -11.94 0.34
CA GLY A 95 -5.56 -11.10 -0.86
C GLY A 95 -4.98 -9.70 -0.67
N SER A 96 -3.99 -9.55 0.18
CA SER A 96 -3.25 -8.29 0.37
C SER A 96 -4.17 -7.13 0.69
N CYS A 97 -4.98 -7.30 1.74
CA CYS A 97 -6.02 -6.35 2.16
C CYS A 97 -5.52 -4.90 2.17
N THR A 98 -6.18 -4.03 1.42
CA THR A 98 -5.71 -2.68 1.12
C THR A 98 -5.51 -1.81 2.36
N HIS A 99 -6.40 -1.91 3.36
CA HIS A 99 -6.27 -1.11 4.59
C HIS A 99 -5.26 -1.73 5.56
N VAL A 100 -5.21 -3.05 5.70
CA VAL A 100 -4.27 -3.71 6.62
C VAL A 100 -2.83 -3.49 6.18
N TRP A 101 -2.56 -3.62 4.88
CA TRP A 101 -1.22 -3.40 4.35
C TRP A 101 -0.79 -1.92 4.28
N ASN A 102 -1.64 -0.98 4.69
CA ASN A 102 -1.20 0.39 5.01
C ASN A 102 -0.21 0.43 6.18
N TYR A 103 -0.26 -0.55 7.09
CA TYR A 103 0.62 -0.61 8.27
C TYR A 103 1.99 -1.22 8.00
N ALA A 104 2.17 -1.91 6.87
CA ALA A 104 3.42 -2.58 6.50
C ALA A 104 4.47 -1.58 5.99
N GLN A 105 5.00 -0.74 6.88
CA GLN A 105 5.89 0.36 6.51
C GLN A 105 7.35 -0.05 6.29
N ALA A 106 7.80 -1.21 6.80
CA ALA A 106 9.17 -1.67 6.62
C ALA A 106 9.46 -2.18 5.19
N ILE A 107 8.49 -2.89 4.59
CA ILE A 107 8.64 -3.53 3.27
C ILE A 107 9.02 -2.54 2.17
N PRO A 108 8.33 -1.40 1.99
CA PRO A 108 8.64 -0.48 0.91
C PRO A 108 10.06 0.11 0.99
N HIS A 109 10.60 0.25 2.17
CA HIS A 109 11.93 0.81 2.38
C HIS A 109 13.05 -0.22 2.21
N LEU A 110 12.80 -1.47 2.55
CA LEU A 110 13.79 -2.55 2.51
C LEU A 110 13.66 -3.44 1.26
N PHE A 111 12.43 -3.60 0.75
CA PHE A 111 12.12 -4.46 -0.39
C PHE A 111 11.15 -3.76 -1.35
N PRO A 112 11.54 -2.61 -1.94
CA PRO A 112 10.63 -1.77 -2.74
C PRO A 112 10.02 -2.50 -3.94
N SER A 113 10.72 -3.44 -4.55
CA SER A 113 10.18 -4.22 -5.67
C SER A 113 9.03 -5.15 -5.24
N LEU A 114 9.08 -5.70 -4.02
CA LEU A 114 7.96 -6.49 -3.48
C LEU A 114 6.74 -5.63 -3.23
N GLU A 115 6.91 -4.50 -2.57
CA GLU A 115 5.82 -3.54 -2.35
C GLU A 115 5.22 -3.05 -3.66
N ARG A 116 6.05 -2.77 -4.66
CA ARG A 116 5.60 -2.34 -5.98
C ARG A 116 4.74 -3.39 -6.67
N SER A 117 5.03 -4.67 -6.49
CA SER A 117 4.18 -5.75 -7.01
C SER A 117 2.77 -5.74 -6.40
N LEU A 118 2.64 -5.35 -5.12
CA LEU A 118 1.33 -5.12 -4.50
C LEU A 118 0.60 -3.93 -5.12
N ARG A 119 1.32 -2.84 -5.44
CA ARG A 119 0.71 -1.66 -6.10
C ARG A 119 0.20 -2.00 -7.49
N HIS A 120 0.96 -2.75 -8.28
CA HIS A 120 0.49 -3.24 -9.57
C HIS A 120 -0.78 -4.09 -9.42
N THR A 121 -0.76 -5.08 -8.55
CA THR A 121 -1.93 -5.93 -8.31
C THR A 121 -3.16 -5.13 -7.87
N GLU A 122 -3.00 -4.20 -6.94
CA GLU A 122 -4.09 -3.36 -6.42
C GLU A 122 -4.72 -2.48 -7.51
N PHE A 123 -3.91 -1.84 -8.35
CA PHE A 123 -4.39 -0.89 -9.35
C PHE A 123 -4.66 -1.50 -10.73
N GLU A 124 -4.15 -2.69 -11.03
CA GLU A 124 -4.35 -3.36 -12.33
C GLU A 124 -5.43 -4.40 -12.28
N GLU A 125 -5.43 -5.22 -11.22
CA GLU A 125 -6.39 -6.31 -11.06
C GLU A 125 -7.55 -5.95 -10.13
N GLY A 126 -7.28 -5.12 -9.12
CA GLY A 126 -8.23 -4.73 -8.09
C GLY A 126 -9.04 -3.48 -8.39
N GLN A 127 -8.74 -2.74 -9.46
CA GLN A 127 -9.45 -1.51 -9.82
C GLN A 127 -10.36 -1.71 -11.03
N ASP A 128 -11.59 -1.18 -10.97
CA ASP A 128 -12.51 -1.16 -12.12
C ASP A 128 -12.34 0.10 -13.00
N LEU A 129 -13.14 0.16 -14.07
CA LEU A 129 -13.12 1.29 -15.00
C LEU A 129 -13.57 2.63 -14.38
N LYS A 130 -14.30 2.58 -13.26
CA LYS A 130 -14.78 3.77 -12.54
C LYS A 130 -13.80 4.22 -11.46
N GLY A 131 -12.79 3.42 -11.14
CA GLY A 131 -11.80 3.71 -10.09
C GLY A 131 -12.10 3.08 -8.74
N HIS A 132 -13.18 2.29 -8.63
CA HIS A 132 -13.45 1.50 -7.43
C HIS A 132 -12.37 0.45 -7.24
N GLN A 133 -11.83 0.31 -6.03
CA GLN A 133 -10.86 -0.73 -5.68
C GLN A 133 -11.45 -1.72 -4.68
N VAL A 134 -11.25 -3.01 -4.94
CA VAL A 134 -11.67 -4.06 -4.01
C VAL A 134 -10.77 -4.09 -2.78
N PHE A 135 -11.26 -4.63 -1.68
CA PHE A 135 -10.46 -4.83 -0.48
C PHE A 135 -9.27 -5.74 -0.75
N ARG A 136 -9.51 -6.84 -1.49
CA ARG A 136 -8.63 -7.99 -1.61
C ARG A 136 -8.67 -8.55 -3.03
N VAL A 137 -7.54 -9.07 -3.49
CA VAL A 137 -7.42 -9.76 -4.77
C VAL A 137 -7.26 -11.25 -4.53
N ASN A 138 -8.13 -12.06 -5.10
CA ASN A 138 -8.11 -13.52 -4.94
C ASN A 138 -7.00 -14.19 -5.76
N LEU A 139 -6.67 -15.43 -5.40
CA LEU A 139 -5.86 -16.32 -6.22
C LEU A 139 -6.76 -17.16 -7.16
N PRO A 140 -6.32 -17.42 -8.41
CA PRO A 140 -5.16 -16.82 -9.07
C PRO A 140 -5.38 -15.31 -9.22
N ILE A 141 -4.28 -14.53 -9.20
CA ILE A 141 -4.35 -13.08 -9.39
C ILE A 141 -4.90 -12.80 -10.80
N ARG A 142 -6.01 -12.09 -10.85
CA ARG A 142 -6.76 -11.75 -12.08
C ARG A 142 -7.74 -10.61 -11.77
N PRO A 143 -8.29 -9.94 -12.79
CA PRO A 143 -9.32 -8.92 -12.59
C PRO A 143 -10.45 -9.40 -11.69
N THR A 144 -10.78 -8.60 -10.70
CA THR A 144 -11.73 -8.96 -9.63
C THR A 144 -13.16 -8.55 -9.98
N ARG A 145 -14.12 -9.16 -9.27
CA ARG A 145 -15.52 -8.72 -9.34
C ARG A 145 -15.75 -7.61 -8.33
N HIS A 146 -16.37 -6.53 -8.78
CA HIS A 146 -16.68 -5.35 -7.98
C HIS A 146 -18.12 -5.42 -7.44
N ASN A 147 -18.37 -6.31 -6.50
CA ASN A 147 -19.69 -6.57 -5.90
C ASN A 147 -19.73 -6.27 -4.40
N PHE A 148 -18.75 -5.57 -3.89
CA PHE A 148 -18.61 -5.17 -2.51
C PHE A 148 -18.09 -3.72 -2.46
N HIS A 149 -18.29 -3.00 -1.37
CA HIS A 149 -17.78 -1.64 -1.21
C HIS A 149 -16.25 -1.60 -1.08
N SER A 150 -15.64 -0.44 -1.29
CA SER A 150 -14.23 -0.20 -1.02
C SER A 150 -14.02 0.12 0.46
N ALA A 151 -12.84 -0.18 0.99
CA ALA A 151 -12.38 0.40 2.24
C ALA A 151 -11.85 1.82 1.98
N ALA A 152 -12.38 2.82 2.67
CA ALA A 152 -12.01 4.22 2.42
C ALA A 152 -10.53 4.49 2.76
N ASP A 153 -10.08 4.05 3.92
CA ASP A 153 -8.67 4.11 4.34
C ASP A 153 -7.76 3.27 3.45
N GLY A 154 -8.24 2.12 2.97
CA GLY A 154 -7.51 1.25 2.05
C GLY A 154 -7.27 1.91 0.70
N GLN A 155 -8.32 2.40 0.05
CA GLN A 155 -8.24 3.00 -1.28
C GLN A 155 -7.49 4.33 -1.27
N LEU A 156 -7.75 5.20 -0.29
CA LEU A 156 -7.00 6.46 -0.10
C LEU A 156 -5.53 6.19 0.26
N GLY A 157 -5.28 5.20 1.11
CA GLY A 157 -3.94 4.76 1.45
C GLY A 157 -3.17 4.20 0.25
N GLY A 158 -3.85 3.52 -0.68
CA GLY A 158 -3.29 3.05 -1.95
C GLY A 158 -2.67 4.19 -2.77
N ILE A 159 -3.36 5.32 -2.87
CA ILE A 159 -2.86 6.53 -3.55
C ILE A 159 -1.58 7.07 -2.88
N MET A 160 -1.58 7.13 -1.56
CA MET A 160 -0.40 7.55 -0.78
C MET A 160 0.77 6.59 -0.96
N LYS A 161 0.50 5.28 -1.02
CA LYS A 161 1.51 4.24 -1.25
C LYS A 161 2.14 4.35 -2.64
N VAL A 162 1.39 4.65 -3.70
CA VAL A 162 1.96 4.92 -5.04
C VAL A 162 2.93 6.11 -4.98
N TYR A 163 2.55 7.20 -4.33
CA TYR A 163 3.44 8.35 -4.14
C TYR A 163 4.71 7.97 -3.36
N ARG A 164 4.59 7.21 -2.29
CA ARG A 164 5.72 6.70 -1.50
C ARG A 164 6.67 5.86 -2.35
N GLU A 165 6.15 4.90 -3.13
CA GLU A 165 6.95 4.03 -4.00
C GLU A 165 7.72 4.81 -5.05
N TRP A 166 7.07 5.78 -5.68
CA TRP A 166 7.76 6.68 -6.60
C TRP A 166 8.87 7.47 -5.90
N ARG A 167 8.62 7.99 -4.71
CA ARG A 167 9.62 8.76 -3.93
C ARG A 167 10.82 7.91 -3.49
N ILE A 168 10.60 6.64 -3.19
CA ILE A 168 11.66 5.71 -2.79
C ILE A 168 12.49 5.28 -3.99
N SER A 169 11.86 4.93 -5.09
CA SER A 169 12.55 4.42 -6.28
C SER A 169 13.15 5.52 -7.15
N GLY A 170 12.53 6.68 -7.22
CA GLY A 170 12.86 7.73 -8.18
C GLY A 170 12.48 7.38 -9.62
N GLU A 171 11.77 6.28 -9.87
CA GLU A 171 11.41 5.81 -11.21
C GLU A 171 10.18 6.54 -11.75
N ASN A 172 10.42 7.49 -12.64
CA ASN A 172 9.35 8.30 -13.24
C ASN A 172 8.43 7.47 -14.15
N GLU A 173 8.92 6.43 -14.79
CA GLU A 173 8.12 5.54 -15.62
C GLU A 173 7.04 4.82 -14.80
N PHE A 174 7.37 4.39 -13.58
CA PHE A 174 6.38 3.85 -12.65
C PHE A 174 5.27 4.88 -12.36
N LEU A 175 5.65 6.12 -12.03
CA LEU A 175 4.67 7.17 -11.80
C LEU A 175 3.79 7.40 -13.03
N ILE A 176 4.38 7.54 -14.22
CA ILE A 176 3.66 7.79 -15.48
C ILE A 176 2.63 6.67 -15.74
N SER A 177 3.02 5.42 -15.55
CA SER A 177 2.15 4.26 -15.77
C SER A 177 0.98 4.18 -14.77
N MET A 178 1.23 4.56 -13.50
CA MET A 178 0.25 4.48 -12.42
C MET A 178 -0.68 5.70 -12.37
N TYR A 179 -0.23 6.86 -12.85
CA TYR A 179 -0.95 8.12 -12.70
C TYR A 179 -2.41 8.10 -13.17
N PRO A 180 -2.76 7.54 -14.34
CA PRO A 180 -4.16 7.49 -14.79
C PRO A 180 -5.05 6.68 -13.85
N LYS A 181 -4.51 5.61 -13.26
CA LYS A 181 -5.22 4.72 -12.32
C LYS A 181 -5.39 5.40 -10.97
N VAL A 182 -4.36 6.06 -10.48
CA VAL A 182 -4.40 6.87 -9.25
C VAL A 182 -5.42 8.00 -9.36
N LYS A 183 -5.46 8.70 -10.51
CA LYS A 183 -6.47 9.73 -10.76
C LYS A 183 -7.88 9.18 -10.68
N LYS A 184 -8.15 8.06 -11.36
CA LYS A 184 -9.46 7.40 -11.30
C LYS A 184 -9.84 7.00 -9.87
N SER A 185 -8.89 6.46 -9.10
CA SER A 185 -9.10 6.09 -7.70
C SER A 185 -9.49 7.29 -6.86
N LEU A 186 -8.78 8.41 -6.97
CA LEU A 186 -9.09 9.63 -6.23
C LEU A 186 -10.43 10.23 -6.65
N ASP A 187 -10.71 10.30 -7.95
CA ASP A 187 -11.99 10.81 -8.46
C ASP A 187 -13.17 9.95 -7.99
N TYR A 188 -12.99 8.62 -7.92
CA TYR A 188 -13.96 7.71 -7.30
C TYR A 188 -14.19 8.05 -5.83
N CYS A 189 -13.13 8.19 -5.03
CA CYS A 189 -13.22 8.55 -3.62
C CYS A 189 -13.98 9.86 -3.41
N ILE A 190 -13.67 10.88 -4.22
CA ILE A 190 -14.36 12.19 -4.16
C ILE A 190 -15.84 12.03 -4.50
N SER A 191 -16.16 11.33 -5.59
CA SER A 191 -17.55 11.18 -6.03
C SER A 191 -18.40 10.32 -5.11
N THR A 192 -17.78 9.38 -4.40
CA THR A 192 -18.47 8.42 -3.52
C THR A 192 -18.62 8.95 -2.11
N TRP A 193 -17.57 9.55 -1.54
CA TRP A 193 -17.53 9.89 -0.11
C TRP A 193 -17.54 11.40 0.17
N ASP A 194 -17.25 12.24 -0.84
CA ASP A 194 -17.36 13.71 -0.78
C ASP A 194 -18.10 14.27 -2.02
N PRO A 195 -19.30 13.75 -2.35
CA PRO A 195 -20.02 14.16 -3.59
C PRO A 195 -20.34 15.65 -3.62
N ARG A 196 -20.50 16.29 -2.46
CA ARG A 196 -20.75 17.72 -2.33
C ARG A 196 -19.49 18.58 -2.46
N ARG A 197 -18.31 17.95 -2.53
CA ARG A 197 -17.01 18.63 -2.60
C ARG A 197 -16.80 19.65 -1.47
N VAL A 198 -17.13 19.24 -0.26
CA VAL A 198 -16.89 20.03 0.96
C VAL A 198 -15.46 19.84 1.48
N GLY A 199 -14.74 18.87 0.95
CA GLY A 199 -13.39 18.50 1.37
C GLY A 199 -13.38 17.57 2.59
N SER A 200 -14.46 16.86 2.83
CA SER A 200 -14.59 15.92 3.93
C SER A 200 -15.29 14.65 3.46
N ILE A 201 -14.84 13.51 3.95
CA ILE A 201 -15.56 12.25 3.79
C ILE A 201 -16.80 12.31 4.68
N GLU A 202 -17.98 12.28 4.07
CA GLU A 202 -19.27 12.48 4.75
C GLU A 202 -20.22 11.29 4.56
N GLU A 203 -20.18 10.69 3.36
CA GLU A 203 -21.05 9.57 3.03
C GLU A 203 -20.60 8.29 3.77
N PRO A 204 -21.48 7.28 3.93
CA PRO A 204 -21.13 6.03 4.60
C PRO A 204 -19.86 5.40 3.98
N HIS A 205 -18.92 5.03 4.83
CA HIS A 205 -17.64 4.49 4.39
C HIS A 205 -17.12 3.40 5.35
N HIS A 206 -16.75 2.28 4.74
CA HIS A 206 -16.15 1.15 5.43
C HIS A 206 -14.65 1.38 5.67
N ASN A 207 -14.10 0.75 6.69
CA ASN A 207 -12.75 1.01 7.14
C ASN A 207 -12.14 -0.19 7.91
N THR A 208 -10.92 -0.01 8.41
CA THR A 208 -10.16 -1.02 9.15
C THR A 208 -10.80 -1.52 10.45
N TYR A 209 -11.84 -0.86 10.96
CA TYR A 209 -12.60 -1.34 12.12
C TYR A 209 -13.72 -2.32 11.75
N ASP A 210 -13.85 -2.68 10.46
CA ASP A 210 -14.89 -3.57 9.92
C ASP A 210 -16.33 -3.08 10.16
N ILE A 211 -16.49 -1.76 10.28
CA ILE A 211 -17.79 -1.09 10.41
C ILE A 211 -17.88 0.09 9.44
N GLU A 212 -19.09 0.53 9.15
CA GLU A 212 -19.31 1.76 8.42
C GLU A 212 -19.39 2.96 9.36
N PHE A 213 -18.63 3.99 9.05
CA PHE A 213 -18.80 5.30 9.64
C PHE A 213 -19.78 6.12 8.82
N TRP A 214 -20.64 6.86 9.50
CA TRP A 214 -21.65 7.73 8.92
C TRP A 214 -21.35 9.16 9.34
N GLY A 215 -20.86 9.94 8.38
CA GLY A 215 -20.44 11.32 8.63
C GLY A 215 -18.93 11.48 8.83
N PRO A 216 -18.47 12.73 8.92
CA PRO A 216 -17.04 13.05 8.93
C PRO A 216 -16.35 12.65 10.24
N ASP A 217 -15.12 12.18 10.10
CA ASP A 217 -14.23 11.82 11.20
C ASP A 217 -12.77 12.22 10.92
N GLY A 218 -11.95 12.25 11.97
CA GLY A 218 -10.56 12.68 11.87
C GLY A 218 -9.66 11.67 11.15
N MET A 219 -9.92 10.36 11.28
CA MET A 219 -9.08 9.31 10.69
C MET A 219 -9.19 9.33 9.17
N HIS A 220 -10.40 9.19 8.62
CA HIS A 220 -10.59 9.13 7.17
C HIS A 220 -10.30 10.45 6.47
N ASN A 221 -10.61 11.59 7.13
CA ASN A 221 -10.19 12.89 6.60
C ASN A 221 -8.67 13.03 6.54
N SER A 222 -7.92 12.44 7.47
CA SER A 222 -6.44 12.41 7.40
C SER A 222 -5.94 11.61 6.19
N PHE A 223 -6.52 10.43 5.92
CA PHE A 223 -6.24 9.67 4.70
C PHE A 223 -6.63 10.44 3.44
N TYR A 224 -7.77 11.11 3.44
CA TYR A 224 -8.24 11.90 2.31
C TYR A 224 -7.28 13.05 1.98
N TYR A 225 -6.83 13.80 2.98
CA TYR A 225 -5.86 14.89 2.78
C TYR A 225 -4.47 14.37 2.41
N GLY A 226 -4.09 13.22 2.94
CA GLY A 226 -2.88 12.51 2.53
C GLY A 226 -2.92 12.12 1.06
N ALA A 227 -4.03 11.52 0.61
CA ALA A 227 -4.23 11.12 -0.78
C ALA A 227 -4.29 12.33 -1.73
N LEU A 228 -5.03 13.39 -1.38
CA LEU A 228 -5.06 14.65 -2.13
C LEU A 228 -3.66 15.27 -2.23
N SER A 229 -2.91 15.32 -1.12
CA SER A 229 -1.56 15.88 -1.11
C SER A 229 -0.60 15.07 -1.98
N ALA A 230 -0.65 13.74 -1.89
CA ALA A 230 0.15 12.84 -2.70
C ALA A 230 -0.18 13.01 -4.19
N PHE A 231 -1.46 13.03 -4.54
CA PHE A 231 -1.91 13.22 -5.91
C PHE A 231 -1.50 14.57 -6.49
N ILE A 232 -1.65 15.66 -5.72
CA ILE A 232 -1.21 16.99 -6.13
C ILE A 232 0.29 16.99 -6.48
N ARG A 233 1.13 16.38 -5.61
CA ARG A 233 2.58 16.30 -5.85
C ARG A 233 2.93 15.50 -7.10
N MET A 234 2.29 14.37 -7.32
CA MET A 234 2.46 13.56 -8.53
C MET A 234 2.03 14.31 -9.78
N SER A 235 0.90 15.02 -9.70
CA SER A 235 0.35 15.80 -10.81
C SER A 235 1.22 17.00 -11.17
N GLU A 236 1.71 17.74 -10.17
CA GLU A 236 2.63 18.88 -10.37
C GLU A 236 3.93 18.43 -11.06
N PHE A 237 4.46 17.28 -10.66
CA PHE A 237 5.64 16.72 -11.32
C PHE A 237 5.40 16.36 -12.80
N LEU A 238 4.16 15.96 -13.13
CA LEU A 238 3.74 15.61 -14.49
C LEU A 238 3.13 16.79 -15.27
N ASP A 239 3.27 18.03 -14.78
CA ASP A 239 2.70 19.25 -15.37
C ASP A 239 1.18 19.16 -15.63
N LYS A 240 0.43 18.54 -14.69
CA LYS A 240 -1.02 18.42 -14.76
C LYS A 240 -1.71 19.49 -13.90
N ASP A 241 -2.87 19.95 -14.34
CA ASP A 241 -3.70 20.89 -13.56
C ASP A 241 -4.21 20.23 -12.27
N VAL A 242 -3.99 20.92 -11.15
CA VAL A 242 -4.37 20.49 -9.79
C VAL A 242 -5.25 21.52 -9.07
N THR A 243 -5.71 22.53 -9.77
CA THR A 243 -6.42 23.68 -9.18
C THR A 243 -7.58 23.25 -8.30
N GLU A 244 -8.42 22.36 -8.80
CA GLU A 244 -9.61 21.91 -8.05
C GLU A 244 -9.23 21.02 -6.84
N TYR A 245 -8.21 20.16 -6.97
CA TYR A 245 -7.74 19.32 -5.85
C TYR A 245 -7.10 20.16 -4.74
N LYS A 246 -6.36 21.22 -5.08
CA LYS A 246 -5.81 22.19 -4.11
C LYS A 246 -6.91 22.95 -3.37
N LYS A 247 -7.95 23.40 -4.09
CA LYS A 247 -9.12 24.04 -3.47
C LYS A 247 -9.80 23.08 -2.48
N LEU A 248 -10.01 21.84 -2.89
CA LEU A 248 -10.66 20.82 -2.11
C LEU A 248 -9.85 20.51 -0.82
N LEU A 249 -8.54 20.31 -0.95
CA LEU A 249 -7.64 20.10 0.17
C LEU A 249 -7.65 21.27 1.17
N LYS A 250 -7.58 22.50 0.67
CA LYS A 250 -7.64 23.71 1.51
C LYS A 250 -8.96 23.81 2.27
N LYS A 251 -10.08 23.57 1.59
CA LYS A 251 -11.42 23.58 2.16
C LYS A 251 -11.54 22.52 3.26
N GLY A 252 -11.08 21.30 2.97
CA GLY A 252 -11.15 20.19 3.87
C GLY A 252 -10.33 20.38 5.16
N ARG A 253 -9.10 20.84 5.03
CA ARG A 253 -8.27 21.16 6.21
C ARG A 253 -8.96 22.16 7.12
N LYS A 254 -9.49 23.25 6.54
CA LYS A 254 -10.23 24.24 7.32
C LYS A 254 -11.45 23.62 8.01
N PHE A 255 -12.21 22.78 7.30
CA PHE A 255 -13.38 22.09 7.87
C PHE A 255 -12.97 21.21 9.06
N THR A 256 -11.93 20.41 8.93
CA THR A 256 -11.46 19.54 10.01
C THR A 256 -10.95 20.33 11.22
N GLU A 257 -10.16 21.37 10.98
CA GLU A 257 -9.64 22.23 12.06
C GLU A 257 -10.74 22.96 12.83
N THR A 258 -11.76 23.47 12.15
CA THR A 258 -12.81 24.27 12.78
C THR A 258 -14.06 23.48 13.16
N GLY A 259 -14.31 22.35 12.52
CA GLY A 259 -15.54 21.58 12.67
C GLY A 259 -15.39 20.26 13.41
N LEU A 260 -14.21 19.64 13.36
CA LEU A 260 -13.97 18.37 14.03
C LEU A 260 -13.02 18.46 15.23
N PHE A 261 -12.12 19.44 15.26
CA PHE A 261 -11.21 19.62 16.41
C PHE A 261 -11.95 20.27 17.56
N ASN A 262 -12.01 19.60 18.71
CA ASN A 262 -12.71 20.08 19.91
C ASN A 262 -11.80 20.86 20.90
N GLY A 263 -10.53 21.06 20.53
CA GLY A 263 -9.49 21.67 21.37
C GLY A 263 -8.49 20.67 21.95
N GLU A 264 -8.81 19.38 21.90
CA GLU A 264 -7.97 18.30 22.43
C GLU A 264 -7.74 17.23 21.37
N TYR A 265 -8.79 16.75 20.69
CA TYR A 265 -8.74 15.73 19.65
C TYR A 265 -9.78 15.98 18.55
N PHE A 266 -9.68 15.21 17.45
CA PHE A 266 -10.66 15.26 16.37
C PHE A 266 -11.82 14.32 16.66
N ILE A 267 -13.03 14.87 16.76
CA ILE A 267 -14.27 14.13 17.02
C ILE A 267 -14.81 13.53 15.73
N GLN A 268 -15.59 12.47 15.85
CA GLN A 268 -16.46 11.96 14.80
C GLN A 268 -17.83 12.62 14.91
N LYS A 269 -18.42 13.01 13.78
CA LYS A 269 -19.81 13.43 13.68
C LYS A 269 -20.62 12.33 13.03
N ILE A 270 -21.77 12.01 13.61
CA ILE A 270 -22.73 11.09 13.01
C ILE A 270 -23.74 11.93 12.25
N GLU A 271 -23.87 11.68 10.95
CA GLU A 271 -24.83 12.35 10.09
C GLU A 271 -25.76 11.33 9.44
N TRP A 272 -27.05 11.48 9.66
CA TRP A 272 -28.09 10.71 9.01
C TRP A 272 -28.70 11.58 7.90
N ARG A 273 -28.72 11.03 6.67
CA ARG A 273 -29.32 11.71 5.52
C ARG A 273 -30.25 10.80 4.77
#